data_a2f69e643bde67c702438a2ab7d151a8
#
_entry.id   a2f69e643bde67c702438a2ab7d151a8
#
_cell.length_a   1.000
_cell.length_b   1.000
_cell.length_c   1.000
_cell.angle_alpha   90.00
_cell.angle_beta   90.00
_cell.angle_gamma   90.00
#
_symmetry.space_group_name_H-M   'P 1'
#
loop_
_entity.id
_entity.type
_entity.pdbx_description
1 polymer ?
#
loop_
_entity_poly.entity_id
_entity_poly.type
_entity_poly.pdbx_seq_one_letter_code
_entity_poly.pdbx_strand_id
1 'polypeptide(L)'
;MMLIKLFLFFLVLLILPDMYIYKAYIRRVSQKWTHWAYWLPSLFLLLGMTLVFSIHEPRPDSMQRLSNFLLIFLCFSVPKALFVIVILFMKLLYIISGKKLYGGYVAGGLALASLVYVVYGATEGKQHFQIREVTISSDELPSGFDGYRIVQISDIHSGSWTGNSAALQKAVNLINAQHADLVLFTGDLVNNVATELDEFIPILEQIKGKDGVYSVLGNHDYSPYIKWETEEAQEANLNSLKSKQAAMGWKMLNNDHVILHHHGDSIALAGVENSGNPPFPNHGDLQKALKGTEGMYKILMSHDPTHWHREVLPESDVQLMLSGHTHEMQFSLFGFSPAKFVYPEHNGLYQEGKQSLFVNIGLGYLMFPMRLGAWPEILSLIHIS
;
A
#
# COMPACT_ATOMS: atom_id res chain seq x y z
N MET A 1 12.15 16.95 11.34
CA MET A 1 11.85 17.84 10.20
C MET A 1 10.65 17.39 9.38
N MET A 2 10.53 16.11 9.05
CA MET A 2 9.39 15.55 8.27
C MET A 2 8.02 15.74 8.96
N LEU A 3 7.89 15.39 10.24
CA LEU A 3 6.64 15.55 11.01
C LEU A 3 6.15 16.99 11.06
N ILE A 4 7.07 17.98 11.18
CA ILE A 4 6.72 19.41 11.18
C ILE A 4 6.15 19.81 9.80
N LYS A 5 6.76 19.34 8.71
CA LYS A 5 6.26 19.61 7.35
C LYS A 5 4.85 19.02 7.14
N LEU A 6 4.64 17.79 7.62
CA LEU A 6 3.35 17.12 7.55
C LEU A 6 2.29 17.84 8.38
N PHE A 7 2.61 18.23 9.60
CA PHE A 7 1.73 19.05 10.45
C PHE A 7 1.34 20.36 9.78
N LEU A 8 2.32 21.09 9.24
CA LEU A 8 2.06 22.34 8.52
C LEU A 8 1.20 22.13 7.26
N PHE A 9 1.42 21.05 6.53
CA PHE A 9 0.59 20.69 5.38
C PHE A 9 -0.87 20.49 5.77
N PHE A 10 -1.14 19.69 6.80
CA PHE A 10 -2.51 19.47 7.29
C PHE A 10 -3.13 20.73 7.86
N LEU A 11 -2.35 21.58 8.55
CA LEU A 11 -2.81 22.86 9.06
C LEU A 11 -3.25 23.79 7.93
N VAL A 12 -2.46 23.88 6.87
CA VAL A 12 -2.77 24.68 5.66
C VAL A 12 -4.02 24.15 4.98
N LEU A 13 -4.12 22.82 4.81
CA LEU A 13 -5.27 22.15 4.18
C LEU A 13 -6.57 22.40 4.96
N LEU A 14 -6.50 22.51 6.28
CA LEU A 14 -7.66 22.79 7.13
C LEU A 14 -8.02 24.27 7.12
N ILE A 15 -7.05 25.16 7.40
CA ILE A 15 -7.33 26.55 7.74
C ILE A 15 -7.57 27.43 6.50
N LEU A 16 -6.81 27.27 5.42
CA LEU A 16 -6.95 28.15 4.26
C LEU A 16 -8.33 28.05 3.58
N PRO A 17 -8.88 26.86 3.32
CA PRO A 17 -10.24 26.73 2.78
C PRO A 17 -11.30 27.32 3.72
N ASP A 18 -11.16 27.09 5.03
CA ASP A 18 -12.09 27.64 6.02
C ASP A 18 -12.07 29.17 6.06
N MET A 19 -10.90 29.78 6.05
CA MET A 19 -10.78 31.23 6.00
C MET A 19 -11.43 31.82 4.74
N TYR A 20 -11.24 31.17 3.59
CA TYR A 20 -11.86 31.61 2.35
C TYR A 20 -13.38 31.52 2.40
N ILE A 21 -13.92 30.35 2.78
CA ILE A 21 -15.37 30.11 2.88
C ILE A 21 -15.99 31.05 3.90
N TYR A 22 -15.37 31.24 5.06
CA TYR A 22 -15.84 32.17 6.07
C TYR A 22 -15.96 33.60 5.53
N LYS A 23 -14.88 34.11 4.92
CA LYS A 23 -14.87 35.49 4.34
C LYS A 23 -15.88 35.67 3.20
N ALA A 24 -16.02 34.67 2.33
CA ALA A 24 -16.85 34.77 1.15
C ALA A 24 -18.34 34.59 1.44
N TYR A 25 -18.70 33.73 2.38
CA TYR A 25 -20.09 33.29 2.59
C TYR A 25 -20.60 33.51 4.03
N ILE A 26 -19.87 32.99 5.04
CA ILE A 26 -20.37 32.93 6.41
C ILE A 26 -20.41 34.31 7.07
N ARG A 27 -19.40 35.17 6.85
CA ARG A 27 -19.32 36.53 7.42
C ARG A 27 -20.52 37.40 7.10
N ARG A 28 -21.27 37.09 6.03
CA ARG A 28 -22.45 37.85 5.58
C ARG A 28 -23.74 37.40 6.24
N VAL A 29 -23.71 36.30 6.99
CA VAL A 29 -24.88 35.79 7.70
C VAL A 29 -25.13 36.65 8.94
N SER A 30 -26.38 37.07 9.14
CA SER A 30 -26.73 38.00 10.23
C SER A 30 -26.73 37.35 11.62
N GLN A 31 -26.98 36.02 11.70
CA GLN A 31 -27.04 35.29 12.94
C GLN A 31 -25.62 35.10 13.52
N LYS A 32 -25.30 35.72 14.64
CA LYS A 32 -23.98 35.64 15.27
C LYS A 32 -23.54 34.24 15.66
N TRP A 33 -24.46 33.37 16.05
CA TRP A 33 -24.14 32.01 16.45
C TRP A 33 -23.57 31.17 15.29
N THR A 34 -23.97 31.44 14.03
CA THR A 34 -23.47 30.71 12.85
C THR A 34 -21.97 30.92 12.64
N HIS A 35 -21.43 32.07 13.05
CA HIS A 35 -20.01 32.37 12.96
C HIS A 35 -19.20 31.46 13.90
N TRP A 36 -19.68 31.24 15.11
CA TRP A 36 -19.05 30.33 16.06
C TRP A 36 -19.22 28.86 15.64
N ALA A 37 -20.45 28.48 15.30
CA ALA A 37 -20.77 27.12 14.86
C ALA A 37 -19.94 26.70 13.65
N TYR A 38 -19.63 27.61 12.75
CA TYR A 38 -18.81 27.33 11.57
C TYR A 38 -17.40 26.86 11.93
N TRP A 39 -16.78 27.44 12.96
CA TRP A 39 -15.41 27.13 13.35
C TRP A 39 -15.30 25.89 14.26
N LEU A 40 -16.38 25.42 14.86
CA LEU A 40 -16.34 24.28 15.80
C LEU A 40 -15.74 23.01 15.19
N PRO A 41 -16.11 22.55 13.98
CA PRO A 41 -15.51 21.37 13.38
C PRO A 41 -14.01 21.52 13.17
N SER A 42 -13.57 22.69 12.70
CA SER A 42 -12.15 22.95 12.43
C SER A 42 -11.33 23.07 13.71
N LEU A 43 -11.92 23.62 14.77
CA LEU A 43 -11.31 23.66 16.11
C LEU A 43 -11.14 22.23 16.67
N PHE A 44 -12.18 21.39 16.53
CA PHE A 44 -12.11 19.99 16.93
C PHE A 44 -11.02 19.22 16.16
N LEU A 45 -10.94 19.42 14.84
CA LEU A 45 -9.90 18.79 14.01
C LEU A 45 -8.50 19.31 14.36
N LEU A 46 -8.36 20.61 14.65
CA LEU A 46 -7.09 21.18 15.08
C LEU A 46 -6.63 20.61 16.42
N LEU A 47 -7.55 20.49 17.37
CA LEU A 47 -7.25 19.85 18.66
C LEU A 47 -6.87 18.39 18.49
N GLY A 48 -7.63 17.64 17.70
CA GLY A 48 -7.33 16.23 17.37
C GLY A 48 -5.95 16.09 16.70
N MET A 49 -5.64 16.99 15.76
CA MET A 49 -4.33 17.00 15.08
C MET A 49 -3.20 17.26 16.10
N THR A 50 -3.34 18.25 16.99
CA THR A 50 -2.32 18.50 18.01
C THR A 50 -2.12 17.31 18.94
N LEU A 51 -3.20 16.63 19.36
CA LEU A 51 -3.14 15.43 20.18
C LEU A 51 -2.41 14.29 19.45
N VAL A 52 -2.74 14.05 18.18
CA VAL A 52 -2.12 13.00 17.37
C VAL A 52 -0.62 13.26 17.17
N PHE A 53 -0.23 14.48 16.83
CA PHE A 53 1.19 14.83 16.66
C PHE A 53 1.96 14.93 17.98
N SER A 54 1.27 14.87 19.11
CA SER A 54 1.87 14.78 20.47
C SER A 54 2.12 13.33 20.91
N ILE A 55 1.72 12.33 20.12
CA ILE A 55 2.01 10.93 20.41
C ILE A 55 3.49 10.67 20.13
N HIS A 56 4.28 10.54 21.19
CA HIS A 56 5.71 10.28 21.07
C HIS A 56 6.06 8.80 21.08
N GLU A 57 5.13 7.96 21.54
CA GLU A 57 5.28 6.52 21.66
C GLU A 57 4.11 5.82 20.93
N PRO A 58 4.24 5.59 19.63
CA PRO A 58 3.19 4.92 18.88
C PRO A 58 3.02 3.47 19.35
N ARG A 59 1.75 3.10 19.63
CA ARG A 59 1.32 1.73 19.97
C ARG A 59 0.26 1.29 18.95
N PRO A 60 0.02 -0.01 18.76
CA PRO A 60 -0.95 -0.48 17.77
C PRO A 60 -2.34 0.16 17.91
N ASP A 61 -2.86 0.28 19.13
CA ASP A 61 -4.16 0.92 19.40
C ASP A 61 -4.15 2.44 19.14
N SER A 62 -3.01 3.12 19.34
CA SER A 62 -2.87 4.54 18.99
C SER A 62 -2.83 4.75 17.48
N MET A 63 -2.27 3.80 16.72
CA MET A 63 -2.27 3.82 15.26
C MET A 63 -3.69 3.68 14.69
N GLN A 64 -4.53 2.83 15.26
CA GLN A 64 -5.93 2.71 14.84
C GLN A 64 -6.72 4.02 15.10
N ARG A 65 -6.49 4.67 16.26
CA ARG A 65 -7.10 5.98 16.56
C ARG A 65 -6.63 7.06 15.60
N LEU A 66 -5.34 7.07 15.25
CA LEU A 66 -4.76 7.96 14.24
C LEU A 66 -5.44 7.75 12.88
N SER A 67 -5.55 6.51 12.43
CA SER A 67 -6.23 6.15 11.19
C SER A 67 -7.65 6.69 11.12
N ASN A 68 -8.45 6.46 12.17
CA ASN A 68 -9.83 6.95 12.24
C ASN A 68 -9.90 8.49 12.25
N PHE A 69 -9.00 9.13 12.96
CA PHE A 69 -8.89 10.60 12.97
C PHE A 69 -8.56 11.14 11.57
N LEU A 70 -7.60 10.54 10.87
CA LEU A 70 -7.20 10.95 9.53
C LEU A 70 -8.36 10.83 8.53
N LEU A 71 -9.16 9.77 8.63
CA LEU A 71 -10.37 9.63 7.80
C LEU A 71 -11.36 10.79 8.04
N ILE A 72 -11.67 11.09 9.31
CA ILE A 72 -12.57 12.19 9.66
C ILE A 72 -11.98 13.51 9.12
N PHE A 73 -10.68 13.74 9.32
CA PHE A 73 -9.99 14.92 8.84
C PHE A 73 -10.13 15.08 7.31
N LEU A 74 -9.93 14.01 6.54
CA LEU A 74 -10.04 14.03 5.09
C LEU A 74 -11.48 14.25 4.62
N CYS A 75 -12.48 13.64 5.27
CA CYS A 75 -13.90 13.87 4.98
C CYS A 75 -14.31 15.35 5.12
N PHE A 76 -13.66 16.10 6.02
CA PHE A 76 -13.93 17.53 6.21
C PHE A 76 -13.06 18.42 5.33
N SER A 77 -11.77 18.12 5.22
CA SER A 77 -10.79 19.02 4.61
C SER A 77 -10.77 18.93 3.09
N VAL A 78 -10.86 17.72 2.52
CA VAL A 78 -10.79 17.52 1.07
C VAL A 78 -11.94 18.19 0.32
N PRO A 79 -13.23 18.01 0.74
CA PRO A 79 -14.34 18.69 0.08
C PRO A 79 -14.25 20.22 0.13
N LYS A 80 -13.82 20.78 1.26
CA LYS A 80 -13.65 22.23 1.40
C LYS A 80 -12.52 22.77 0.54
N ALA A 81 -11.39 22.07 0.50
CA ALA A 81 -10.25 22.43 -0.34
C ALA A 81 -10.65 22.41 -1.83
N LEU A 82 -11.30 21.33 -2.25
CA LEU A 82 -11.79 21.20 -3.64
C LEU A 82 -12.82 22.28 -3.98
N PHE A 83 -13.77 22.57 -3.08
CA PHE A 83 -14.72 23.66 -3.26
C PHE A 83 -14.00 24.98 -3.52
N VAL A 84 -13.01 25.33 -2.71
CA VAL A 84 -12.27 26.60 -2.84
C VAL A 84 -11.47 26.63 -4.13
N ILE A 85 -10.76 25.55 -4.46
CA ILE A 85 -9.98 25.43 -5.71
C ILE A 85 -10.87 25.66 -6.92
N VAL A 86 -12.04 24.99 -6.99
CA VAL A 86 -12.98 25.13 -8.08
C VAL A 86 -13.55 26.56 -8.16
N ILE A 87 -13.92 27.17 -7.03
CA ILE A 87 -14.39 28.56 -7.01
C ILE A 87 -13.32 29.54 -7.54
N LEU A 88 -12.07 29.36 -7.13
CA LEU A 88 -10.97 30.19 -7.59
C LEU A 88 -10.72 30.01 -9.09
N PHE A 89 -10.74 28.77 -9.57
CA PHE A 89 -10.63 28.45 -10.98
C PHE A 89 -11.77 29.06 -11.81
N MET A 90 -13.02 28.92 -11.35
CA MET A 90 -14.17 29.50 -12.02
C MET A 90 -14.14 31.05 -12.04
N LYS A 91 -13.59 31.67 -10.99
CA LYS A 91 -13.34 33.14 -11.00
C LYS A 91 -12.28 33.52 -12.02
N LEU A 92 -11.21 32.75 -12.14
CA LEU A 92 -10.18 32.98 -13.16
C LEU A 92 -10.77 32.87 -14.57
N LEU A 93 -11.57 31.83 -14.82
CA LEU A 93 -12.28 31.70 -16.12
C LEU A 93 -13.22 32.85 -16.40
N TYR A 94 -13.91 33.39 -15.38
CA TYR A 94 -14.75 34.58 -15.53
C TYR A 94 -13.93 35.82 -15.94
N ILE A 95 -12.77 36.04 -15.30
CA ILE A 95 -11.88 37.15 -15.62
C ILE A 95 -11.40 37.07 -17.09
N ILE A 96 -11.06 35.87 -17.56
CA ILE A 96 -10.53 35.63 -18.91
C ILE A 96 -11.64 35.75 -19.98
N SER A 97 -12.81 35.14 -19.71
CA SER A 97 -13.87 34.97 -20.73
C SER A 97 -14.97 36.05 -20.69
N GLY A 98 -15.07 36.80 -19.62
CA GLY A 98 -16.19 37.72 -19.35
C GLY A 98 -17.55 37.03 -19.10
N LYS A 99 -17.61 35.69 -19.18
CA LYS A 99 -18.87 34.93 -19.07
C LYS A 99 -19.15 34.52 -17.63
N LYS A 100 -20.34 34.86 -17.11
CA LYS A 100 -20.79 34.44 -15.78
C LYS A 100 -21.06 32.93 -15.81
N LEU A 101 -20.28 32.20 -15.01
CA LEU A 101 -20.40 30.77 -14.86
C LEU A 101 -21.04 30.45 -13.47
N TYR A 102 -21.81 29.38 -13.41
CA TYR A 102 -22.46 28.92 -12.16
C TYR A 102 -21.48 28.20 -11.20
N GLY A 103 -20.33 28.85 -10.94
CA GLY A 103 -19.21 28.27 -10.22
C GLY A 103 -19.54 27.72 -8.84
N GLY A 104 -20.48 28.33 -8.11
CA GLY A 104 -20.89 27.85 -6.79
C GLY A 104 -21.57 26.48 -6.81
N TYR A 105 -22.45 26.24 -7.79
CA TYR A 105 -23.10 24.93 -7.93
C TYR A 105 -22.13 23.85 -8.38
N VAL A 106 -21.24 24.16 -9.34
CA VAL A 106 -20.20 23.23 -9.77
C VAL A 106 -19.27 22.87 -8.61
N ALA A 107 -18.79 23.88 -7.87
CA ALA A 107 -17.91 23.66 -6.72
C ALA A 107 -18.61 22.84 -5.62
N GLY A 108 -19.87 23.11 -5.32
CA GLY A 108 -20.67 22.36 -4.35
C GLY A 108 -20.88 20.90 -4.78
N GLY A 109 -21.21 20.68 -6.05
CA GLY A 109 -21.37 19.33 -6.61
C GLY A 109 -20.10 18.51 -6.55
N LEU A 110 -18.94 19.10 -6.94
CA LEU A 110 -17.65 18.43 -6.88
C LEU A 110 -17.17 18.18 -5.45
N ALA A 111 -17.43 19.11 -4.52
CA ALA A 111 -17.13 18.91 -3.11
C ALA A 111 -17.95 17.74 -2.51
N LEU A 112 -19.24 17.68 -2.82
CA LEU A 112 -20.10 16.55 -2.39
C LEU A 112 -19.61 15.23 -3.02
N ALA A 113 -19.30 15.23 -4.32
CA ALA A 113 -18.78 14.04 -5.00
C ALA A 113 -17.45 13.57 -4.37
N SER A 114 -16.56 14.49 -4.00
CA SER A 114 -15.31 14.12 -3.32
C SER A 114 -15.53 13.53 -1.94
N LEU A 115 -16.50 14.04 -1.16
CA LEU A 115 -16.88 13.44 0.12
C LEU A 115 -17.40 12.00 -0.07
N VAL A 116 -18.33 11.81 -1.00
CA VAL A 116 -18.86 10.47 -1.33
C VAL A 116 -17.75 9.53 -1.77
N TYR A 117 -16.79 10.01 -2.57
CA TYR A 117 -15.66 9.21 -3.04
C TYR A 117 -14.71 8.82 -1.90
N VAL A 118 -14.40 9.73 -0.95
CA VAL A 118 -13.61 9.40 0.24
C VAL A 118 -14.32 8.36 1.11
N VAL A 119 -15.63 8.52 1.35
CA VAL A 119 -16.43 7.54 2.11
C VAL A 119 -16.47 6.19 1.38
N TYR A 120 -16.67 6.18 0.07
CA TYR A 120 -16.61 4.95 -0.75
C TYR A 120 -15.25 4.26 -0.62
N GLY A 121 -14.14 4.99 -0.72
CA GLY A 121 -12.80 4.44 -0.55
C GLY A 121 -12.56 3.81 0.83
N ALA A 122 -13.18 4.39 1.86
CA ALA A 122 -13.06 3.91 3.24
C ALA A 122 -13.97 2.71 3.58
N THR A 123 -15.02 2.50 2.81
CA THR A 123 -15.97 1.39 3.00
C THR A 123 -15.73 0.28 1.98
N GLU A 124 -16.12 0.52 0.74
CA GLU A 124 -16.05 -0.47 -0.34
C GLU A 124 -14.69 -0.50 -1.03
N GLY A 125 -14.06 0.67 -1.27
CA GLY A 125 -12.83 0.77 -2.05
C GLY A 125 -11.69 -0.05 -1.48
N LYS A 126 -11.50 -0.05 -0.16
CA LYS A 126 -10.44 -0.81 0.50
C LYS A 126 -10.61 -2.34 0.46
N GLN A 127 -11.76 -2.83 0.01
CA GLN A 127 -12.08 -4.25 -0.17
C GLN A 127 -12.52 -4.57 -1.61
N HIS A 128 -12.33 -3.62 -2.53
CA HIS A 128 -12.61 -3.80 -3.95
C HIS A 128 -11.44 -4.53 -4.64
N PHE A 129 -11.23 -5.81 -4.26
CA PHE A 129 -10.13 -6.61 -4.77
C PHE A 129 -10.22 -6.77 -6.28
N GLN A 130 -9.11 -6.48 -6.97
CA GLN A 130 -8.97 -6.66 -8.41
C GLN A 130 -7.96 -7.77 -8.70
N ILE A 131 -8.28 -8.60 -9.67
CA ILE A 131 -7.36 -9.58 -10.24
C ILE A 131 -6.72 -8.90 -11.45
N ARG A 132 -5.40 -8.78 -11.42
CA ARG A 132 -4.61 -8.28 -12.54
C ARG A 132 -3.91 -9.43 -13.22
N GLU A 133 -4.35 -9.75 -14.42
CA GLU A 133 -3.73 -10.76 -15.24
C GLU A 133 -2.58 -10.15 -16.05
N VAL A 134 -1.39 -10.75 -15.96
CA VAL A 134 -0.20 -10.31 -16.68
C VAL A 134 0.47 -11.54 -17.29
N THR A 135 0.88 -11.41 -18.55
CA THR A 135 1.70 -12.41 -19.24
C THR A 135 3.11 -11.90 -19.37
N ILE A 136 4.10 -12.68 -18.96
CA ILE A 136 5.52 -12.39 -19.15
C ILE A 136 6.10 -13.44 -20.08
N SER A 137 6.64 -12.97 -21.21
CA SER A 137 7.35 -13.83 -22.18
C SER A 137 8.85 -13.70 -21.98
N SER A 138 9.56 -14.81 -22.01
CA SER A 138 11.03 -14.83 -21.95
C SER A 138 11.59 -16.00 -22.73
N ASP A 139 12.47 -15.73 -23.67
CA ASP A 139 13.21 -16.76 -24.42
C ASP A 139 14.13 -17.60 -23.52
N GLU A 140 14.37 -17.17 -22.29
CA GLU A 140 15.20 -17.86 -21.29
C GLU A 140 14.38 -18.79 -20.39
N LEU A 141 13.03 -18.74 -20.48
CA LEU A 141 12.17 -19.61 -19.67
C LEU A 141 12.26 -21.04 -20.20
N PRO A 142 12.57 -22.03 -19.34
CA PRO A 142 12.52 -23.43 -19.74
C PRO A 142 11.10 -23.84 -20.15
N SER A 143 11.00 -24.63 -21.24
CA SER A 143 9.71 -24.98 -21.85
C SER A 143 8.75 -25.73 -20.92
N GLY A 144 9.28 -26.44 -19.93
CA GLY A 144 8.47 -27.08 -18.91
C GLY A 144 7.65 -26.11 -18.06
N PHE A 145 8.02 -24.83 -18.01
CA PHE A 145 7.31 -23.77 -17.28
C PHE A 145 6.38 -22.94 -18.16
N ASP A 146 6.22 -23.31 -19.45
CA ASP A 146 5.26 -22.62 -20.31
C ASP A 146 3.83 -22.79 -19.76
N GLY A 147 3.12 -21.66 -19.59
CA GLY A 147 1.80 -21.64 -18.97
C GLY A 147 1.80 -21.76 -17.43
N TYR A 148 2.96 -21.82 -16.76
CA TYR A 148 3.06 -21.88 -15.30
C TYR A 148 2.47 -20.62 -14.66
N ARG A 149 1.50 -20.82 -13.77
CA ARG A 149 0.75 -19.70 -13.16
C ARG A 149 1.25 -19.39 -11.77
N ILE A 150 1.72 -18.16 -11.61
CA ILE A 150 2.12 -17.60 -10.30
C ILE A 150 1.06 -16.59 -9.86
N VAL A 151 0.57 -16.73 -8.65
CA VAL A 151 -0.20 -15.66 -7.99
C VAL A 151 0.71 -14.92 -7.01
N GLN A 152 0.86 -13.62 -7.21
CA GLN A 152 1.56 -12.76 -6.24
C GLN A 152 0.55 -11.95 -5.45
N ILE A 153 0.74 -11.92 -4.14
CA ILE A 153 0.08 -11.05 -3.19
C ILE A 153 1.12 -10.35 -2.33
N SER A 154 0.81 -9.18 -1.82
CA SER A 154 1.70 -8.36 -1.01
C SER A 154 0.94 -7.52 -0.01
N ASP A 155 1.62 -7.02 1.00
CA ASP A 155 1.12 -5.94 1.86
C ASP A 155 -0.27 -6.23 2.42
N ILE A 156 -0.42 -7.35 3.11
CA ILE A 156 -1.71 -7.74 3.70
C ILE A 156 -2.07 -6.82 4.86
N HIS A 157 -1.07 -6.43 5.67
CA HIS A 157 -1.29 -5.55 6.82
C HIS A 157 -2.44 -6.03 7.70
N SER A 158 -2.30 -7.21 8.28
CA SER A 158 -3.38 -7.93 8.99
C SER A 158 -4.08 -7.07 10.05
N GLY A 159 -3.36 -6.23 10.78
CA GLY A 159 -3.93 -5.31 11.76
C GLY A 159 -4.96 -4.33 11.19
N SER A 160 -4.92 -4.04 9.89
CA SER A 160 -5.91 -3.18 9.23
C SER A 160 -7.26 -3.87 9.01
N TRP A 161 -7.31 -5.20 9.08
CA TRP A 161 -8.53 -6.00 8.87
C TRP A 161 -9.26 -6.35 10.16
N THR A 162 -8.75 -5.96 11.33
CA THR A 162 -9.39 -6.22 12.62
C THR A 162 -10.88 -5.83 12.60
N GLY A 163 -11.75 -6.80 12.94
CA GLY A 163 -13.19 -6.63 12.86
C GLY A 163 -13.80 -6.73 11.44
N ASN A 164 -13.01 -7.07 10.42
CA ASN A 164 -13.48 -7.28 9.03
C ASN A 164 -12.85 -8.52 8.39
N SER A 165 -12.83 -9.62 9.09
CA SER A 165 -12.31 -10.92 8.64
C SER A 165 -13.00 -11.42 7.37
N ALA A 166 -14.29 -11.08 7.18
CA ALA A 166 -15.04 -11.46 5.98
C ALA A 166 -14.44 -10.89 4.68
N ALA A 167 -13.89 -9.67 4.72
CA ALA A 167 -13.23 -9.09 3.55
C ALA A 167 -11.93 -9.84 3.22
N LEU A 168 -11.12 -10.18 4.23
CA LEU A 168 -9.90 -10.97 4.01
C LEU A 168 -10.22 -12.39 3.51
N GLN A 169 -11.29 -13.03 4.02
CA GLN A 169 -11.77 -14.31 3.50
C GLN A 169 -12.17 -14.20 2.01
N LYS A 170 -12.82 -13.09 1.62
CA LYS A 170 -13.15 -12.83 0.20
C LYS A 170 -11.86 -12.76 -0.65
N ALA A 171 -10.81 -12.09 -0.17
CA ALA A 171 -9.53 -12.02 -0.87
C ALA A 171 -8.91 -13.42 -1.03
N VAL A 172 -8.88 -14.22 0.03
CA VAL A 172 -8.37 -15.61 0.00
C VAL A 172 -9.14 -16.48 -1.00
N ASN A 173 -10.47 -16.35 -1.04
CA ASN A 173 -11.28 -17.07 -2.02
C ASN A 173 -10.94 -16.67 -3.46
N LEU A 174 -10.69 -15.38 -3.73
CA LEU A 174 -10.27 -14.88 -5.03
C LEU A 174 -8.87 -15.37 -5.42
N ILE A 175 -7.92 -15.41 -4.48
CA ILE A 175 -6.57 -15.95 -4.67
C ILE A 175 -6.66 -17.43 -5.08
N ASN A 176 -7.38 -18.23 -4.31
CA ASN A 176 -7.52 -19.67 -4.58
C ASN A 176 -8.27 -19.96 -5.89
N ALA A 177 -9.20 -19.09 -6.29
CA ALA A 177 -9.91 -19.21 -7.56
C ALA A 177 -9.01 -19.01 -8.79
N GLN A 178 -7.77 -18.50 -8.61
CA GLN A 178 -6.80 -18.40 -9.71
C GLN A 178 -6.15 -19.74 -10.06
N HIS A 179 -6.33 -20.78 -9.23
CA HIS A 179 -5.75 -22.12 -9.43
C HIS A 179 -4.24 -22.09 -9.67
N ALA A 180 -3.52 -21.30 -8.88
CA ALA A 180 -2.10 -21.07 -9.01
C ALA A 180 -1.27 -22.35 -8.90
N ASP A 181 -0.24 -22.48 -9.71
CA ASP A 181 0.81 -23.44 -9.48
C ASP A 181 1.65 -23.04 -8.27
N LEU A 182 1.93 -21.75 -8.15
CA LEU A 182 2.74 -21.16 -7.08
C LEU A 182 2.08 -19.89 -6.53
N VAL A 183 2.09 -19.71 -5.20
CA VAL A 183 1.69 -18.44 -4.57
C VAL A 183 2.90 -17.78 -3.91
N LEU A 184 3.12 -16.51 -4.20
CA LEU A 184 4.23 -15.70 -3.67
C LEU A 184 3.67 -14.54 -2.85
N PHE A 185 4.14 -14.43 -1.61
CA PHE A 185 3.85 -13.30 -0.73
C PHE A 185 5.10 -12.44 -0.56
N THR A 186 5.02 -11.19 -1.03
CA THR A 186 6.18 -10.30 -1.11
C THR A 186 6.29 -9.32 0.07
N GLY A 187 5.86 -9.72 1.28
CA GLY A 187 6.13 -9.00 2.52
C GLY A 187 5.02 -8.09 3.03
N ASP A 188 5.23 -7.53 4.21
CA ASP A 188 4.31 -6.69 4.98
C ASP A 188 3.01 -7.43 5.37
N LEU A 189 3.19 -8.50 6.16
CA LEU A 189 2.07 -9.30 6.67
C LEU A 189 1.32 -8.60 7.79
N VAL A 190 2.03 -7.87 8.65
CA VAL A 190 1.47 -7.13 9.79
C VAL A 190 1.70 -5.62 9.66
N ASN A 191 0.98 -4.82 10.45
CA ASN A 191 1.26 -3.38 10.53
C ASN A 191 2.46 -3.11 11.45
N ASN A 192 2.49 -3.78 12.62
CA ASN A 192 3.52 -3.54 13.63
C ASN A 192 3.84 -4.77 14.50
N VAL A 193 2.85 -5.60 14.88
CA VAL A 193 3.09 -6.67 15.85
C VAL A 193 2.54 -8.01 15.38
N ALA A 194 3.25 -9.08 15.69
CA ALA A 194 2.91 -10.44 15.29
C ALA A 194 1.53 -10.91 15.79
N THR A 195 1.03 -10.34 16.89
CA THR A 195 -0.30 -10.65 17.43
C THR A 195 -1.45 -10.15 16.56
N GLU A 196 -1.20 -9.20 15.66
CA GLU A 196 -2.19 -8.76 14.67
C GLU A 196 -2.64 -9.90 13.74
N LEU A 197 -1.80 -10.93 13.60
CA LEU A 197 -2.06 -12.08 12.74
C LEU A 197 -2.97 -13.13 13.40
N ASP A 198 -3.11 -13.14 14.73
CA ASP A 198 -3.74 -14.24 15.46
C ASP A 198 -5.18 -14.55 14.99
N GLU A 199 -5.97 -13.50 14.77
CA GLU A 199 -7.35 -13.62 14.26
C GLU A 199 -7.40 -14.19 12.83
N PHE A 200 -6.34 -13.99 12.03
CA PHE A 200 -6.35 -14.23 10.59
C PHE A 200 -5.63 -15.50 10.15
N ILE A 201 -4.91 -16.18 11.04
CA ILE A 201 -4.25 -17.45 10.74
C ILE A 201 -5.22 -18.46 10.09
N PRO A 202 -6.45 -18.73 10.63
CA PRO A 202 -7.37 -19.69 10.05
C PRO A 202 -7.88 -19.32 8.65
N ILE A 203 -7.75 -18.05 8.27
CA ILE A 203 -8.14 -17.54 6.95
C ILE A 203 -6.96 -17.67 5.98
N LEU A 204 -5.78 -17.18 6.38
CA LEU A 204 -4.60 -17.11 5.53
C LEU A 204 -3.97 -18.47 5.26
N GLU A 205 -4.07 -19.43 6.19
CA GLU A 205 -3.64 -20.83 5.98
C GLU A 205 -4.42 -21.55 4.86
N GLN A 206 -5.57 -21.00 4.44
CA GLN A 206 -6.36 -21.52 3.33
C GLN A 206 -5.78 -21.15 1.95
N ILE A 207 -4.81 -20.22 1.89
CA ILE A 207 -4.15 -19.87 0.62
C ILE A 207 -3.31 -21.06 0.15
N LYS A 208 -3.50 -21.45 -1.13
CA LYS A 208 -2.87 -22.65 -1.70
C LYS A 208 -2.32 -22.39 -3.10
N GLY A 209 -1.11 -22.90 -3.33
CA GLY A 209 -0.53 -23.16 -4.64
C GLY A 209 -0.16 -24.64 -4.75
N LYS A 210 -0.15 -25.23 -5.95
CA LYS A 210 0.19 -26.66 -6.14
C LYS A 210 1.61 -26.95 -5.61
N ASP A 211 2.57 -26.04 -5.89
CA ASP A 211 3.97 -26.16 -5.47
C ASP A 211 4.23 -25.42 -4.13
N GLY A 212 3.17 -24.84 -3.56
CA GLY A 212 3.18 -24.23 -2.23
C GLY A 212 3.03 -22.71 -2.22
N VAL A 213 3.18 -22.17 -1.03
CA VAL A 213 3.18 -20.72 -0.75
C VAL A 213 4.56 -20.35 -0.22
N TYR A 214 5.19 -19.36 -0.85
CA TYR A 214 6.48 -18.83 -0.43
C TYR A 214 6.36 -17.36 -0.04
N SER A 215 7.16 -16.94 0.93
CA SER A 215 7.08 -15.58 1.49
C SER A 215 8.46 -14.97 1.71
N VAL A 216 8.51 -13.65 1.70
CA VAL A 216 9.61 -12.84 2.24
C VAL A 216 9.08 -11.85 3.26
N LEU A 217 9.97 -11.18 3.99
CA LEU A 217 9.61 -10.12 4.93
C LEU A 217 9.62 -8.76 4.25
N GLY A 218 8.65 -7.92 4.63
CA GLY A 218 8.66 -6.49 4.31
C GLY A 218 9.10 -5.63 5.49
N ASN A 219 9.17 -4.32 5.31
CA ASN A 219 9.70 -3.41 6.33
C ASN A 219 8.83 -3.36 7.60
N HIS A 220 7.51 -3.53 7.50
CA HIS A 220 6.60 -3.56 8.65
C HIS A 220 6.76 -4.81 9.50
N ASP A 221 7.17 -5.92 8.91
CA ASP A 221 7.36 -7.19 9.61
C ASP A 221 8.48 -7.13 10.66
N TYR A 222 9.46 -6.21 10.50
CA TYR A 222 10.51 -5.93 11.50
C TYR A 222 10.06 -5.00 12.63
N SER A 223 8.85 -4.43 12.53
CA SER A 223 8.23 -3.57 13.57
C SER A 223 9.05 -2.33 13.98
N PRO A 224 9.65 -1.57 13.06
CA PRO A 224 10.51 -0.43 13.42
C PRO A 224 9.70 0.83 13.77
N TYR A 225 8.38 0.82 13.58
CA TYR A 225 7.52 2.02 13.65
C TYR A 225 6.83 2.21 15.01
N ILE A 226 7.05 1.28 15.95
CA ILE A 226 6.58 1.37 17.33
C ILE A 226 7.77 1.34 18.29
N LYS A 227 7.58 1.87 19.50
CA LYS A 227 8.60 1.79 20.53
C LYS A 227 8.54 0.47 21.24
N TRP A 228 9.64 -0.24 21.27
CA TRP A 228 9.83 -1.47 22.02
C TRP A 228 10.48 -1.18 23.37
N GLU A 229 10.18 -2.00 24.37
CA GLU A 229 10.81 -1.88 25.69
C GLU A 229 12.30 -2.28 25.62
N THR A 230 12.62 -3.30 24.83
CA THR A 230 13.98 -3.78 24.58
C THR A 230 14.12 -4.29 23.13
N GLU A 231 15.36 -4.43 22.65
CA GLU A 231 15.65 -5.03 21.33
C GLU A 231 15.25 -6.51 21.30
N GLU A 232 15.43 -7.24 22.42
CA GLU A 232 15.04 -8.64 22.53
C GLU A 232 13.51 -8.81 22.40
N ALA A 233 12.71 -7.86 22.89
CA ALA A 233 11.26 -7.88 22.72
C ALA A 233 10.86 -7.70 21.26
N GLN A 234 11.54 -6.84 20.51
CA GLN A 234 11.34 -6.67 19.08
C GLN A 234 11.74 -7.93 18.30
N GLU A 235 12.89 -8.52 18.63
CA GLU A 235 13.34 -9.77 18.01
C GLU A 235 12.39 -10.93 18.32
N ALA A 236 11.90 -11.04 19.54
CA ALA A 236 10.90 -12.05 19.93
C ALA A 236 9.60 -11.90 19.12
N ASN A 237 9.17 -10.65 18.84
CA ASN A 237 8.03 -10.38 17.98
C ASN A 237 8.27 -10.86 16.54
N LEU A 238 9.42 -10.55 15.95
CA LEU A 238 9.79 -11.02 14.63
C LEU A 238 9.84 -12.55 14.54
N ASN A 239 10.44 -13.20 15.55
CA ASN A 239 10.50 -14.66 15.64
C ASN A 239 9.11 -15.30 15.79
N SER A 240 8.21 -14.65 16.54
CA SER A 240 6.80 -15.05 16.63
C SER A 240 6.12 -14.96 15.28
N LEU A 241 6.32 -13.86 14.52
CA LEU A 241 5.75 -13.69 13.17
C LEU A 241 6.23 -14.78 12.20
N LYS A 242 7.54 -15.06 12.20
CA LYS A 242 8.15 -16.13 11.38
C LYS A 242 7.54 -17.49 11.71
N SER A 243 7.37 -17.79 13.01
CA SER A 243 6.75 -19.05 13.47
C SER A 243 5.29 -19.18 13.05
N LYS A 244 4.53 -18.10 13.07
CA LYS A 244 3.13 -18.08 12.63
C LYS A 244 3.01 -18.29 11.12
N GLN A 245 3.89 -17.68 10.30
CA GLN A 245 3.94 -17.97 8.87
C GLN A 245 4.25 -19.44 8.58
N ALA A 246 5.23 -20.00 9.27
CA ALA A 246 5.54 -21.44 9.15
C ALA A 246 4.36 -22.34 9.57
N ALA A 247 3.63 -21.97 10.62
CA ALA A 247 2.44 -22.68 11.07
C ALA A 247 1.29 -22.66 10.02
N MET A 248 1.18 -21.58 9.22
CA MET A 248 0.26 -21.51 8.09
C MET A 248 0.73 -22.35 6.87
N GLY A 249 1.90 -22.97 6.95
CA GLY A 249 2.48 -23.75 5.85
C GLY A 249 3.22 -22.89 4.80
N TRP A 250 3.48 -21.62 5.10
CA TRP A 250 4.22 -20.73 4.21
C TRP A 250 5.73 -20.93 4.37
N LYS A 251 6.43 -21.08 3.25
CA LYS A 251 7.88 -21.28 3.21
C LYS A 251 8.59 -19.95 3.03
N MET A 252 9.32 -19.51 4.03
CA MET A 252 9.98 -18.21 4.01
C MET A 252 11.36 -18.34 3.37
N LEU A 253 11.65 -17.45 2.40
CA LEU A 253 12.94 -17.33 1.74
C LEU A 253 13.62 -16.01 2.18
N ASN A 254 14.35 -16.08 3.27
CA ASN A 254 15.07 -14.93 3.83
C ASN A 254 16.56 -15.01 3.46
N ASN A 255 16.95 -14.33 2.38
CA ASN A 255 18.29 -14.45 1.77
C ASN A 255 18.61 -15.91 1.42
N ASP A 256 17.65 -16.56 0.78
CA ASP A 256 17.69 -17.98 0.45
C ASP A 256 16.95 -18.24 -0.87
N HIS A 257 17.05 -19.46 -1.40
CA HIS A 257 16.32 -19.88 -2.61
C HIS A 257 15.86 -21.33 -2.54
N VAL A 258 15.00 -21.68 -3.45
CA VAL A 258 14.58 -23.06 -3.73
C VAL A 258 14.57 -23.31 -5.23
N ILE A 259 14.91 -24.52 -5.62
CA ILE A 259 14.81 -24.95 -7.01
C ILE A 259 13.42 -25.57 -7.20
N LEU A 260 12.63 -24.96 -8.08
CA LEU A 260 11.32 -25.49 -8.49
C LEU A 260 11.51 -26.39 -9.71
N HIS A 261 10.83 -27.53 -9.68
CA HIS A 261 10.87 -28.52 -10.78
C HIS A 261 9.48 -28.65 -11.40
N HIS A 262 9.38 -28.49 -12.71
CA HIS A 262 8.12 -28.66 -13.45
C HIS A 262 8.37 -29.25 -14.83
N HIS A 263 7.63 -30.31 -15.18
CA HIS A 263 7.73 -31.05 -16.46
C HIS A 263 9.17 -31.38 -16.92
N GLY A 264 10.06 -31.70 -15.97
CA GLY A 264 11.46 -32.07 -16.24
C GLY A 264 12.44 -30.93 -16.30
N ASP A 265 11.97 -29.70 -16.27
CA ASP A 265 12.79 -28.47 -16.20
C ASP A 265 12.86 -27.90 -14.77
N SER A 266 13.72 -26.94 -14.58
CA SER A 266 13.96 -26.32 -13.27
C SER A 266 14.21 -24.82 -13.38
N ILE A 267 13.68 -24.05 -12.43
CA ILE A 267 13.94 -22.62 -12.24
C ILE A 267 14.33 -22.34 -10.78
N ALA A 268 15.01 -21.25 -10.53
CA ALA A 268 15.31 -20.80 -9.18
C ALA A 268 14.27 -19.75 -8.71
N LEU A 269 13.65 -20.00 -7.55
CA LEU A 269 12.89 -19.03 -6.81
C LEU A 269 13.74 -18.54 -5.65
N ALA A 270 14.18 -17.29 -5.67
CA ALA A 270 14.96 -16.66 -4.62
C ALA A 270 14.11 -15.64 -3.84
N GLY A 271 14.47 -15.42 -2.59
CA GLY A 271 13.87 -14.39 -1.75
C GLY A 271 14.95 -13.68 -0.92
N VAL A 272 14.83 -12.38 -0.80
CA VAL A 272 15.66 -11.59 0.11
C VAL A 272 14.83 -11.03 1.26
N GLU A 273 15.46 -10.83 2.40
CA GLU A 273 14.90 -10.02 3.47
C GLU A 273 14.71 -8.58 2.98
N ASN A 274 13.97 -7.73 3.72
CA ASN A 274 13.71 -6.38 3.25
C ASN A 274 15.00 -5.64 2.88
N SER A 275 15.06 -5.12 1.65
CA SER A 275 16.20 -4.39 1.10
C SER A 275 15.76 -3.00 0.65
N GLY A 276 15.46 -2.14 1.66
CA GLY A 276 14.94 -0.79 1.45
C GLY A 276 16.00 0.30 1.51
N ASN A 277 15.70 1.45 0.92
CA ASN A 277 16.46 2.67 1.14
C ASN A 277 16.16 3.26 2.53
N PRO A 278 17.12 3.94 3.19
CA PRO A 278 16.86 4.62 4.45
C PRO A 278 15.63 5.56 4.35
N PRO A 279 14.69 5.54 5.33
CA PRO A 279 14.83 4.97 6.68
C PRO A 279 14.34 3.53 6.84
N PHE A 280 14.06 2.80 5.77
CA PHE A 280 13.56 1.43 5.83
C PHE A 280 14.67 0.44 6.20
N PRO A 281 14.32 -0.69 6.85
CA PRO A 281 15.28 -1.75 7.14
C PRO A 281 15.97 -2.26 5.87
N ASN A 282 17.26 -2.58 5.99
CA ASN A 282 18.03 -3.18 4.91
C ASN A 282 18.80 -4.40 5.44
N HIS A 283 18.19 -5.59 5.26
CA HIS A 283 18.73 -6.89 5.69
C HIS A 283 18.90 -7.85 4.51
N GLY A 284 18.55 -7.40 3.30
CA GLY A 284 18.69 -8.19 2.07
C GLY A 284 20.15 -8.51 1.75
N ASP A 285 20.39 -9.74 1.29
CA ASP A 285 21.67 -10.24 0.80
C ASP A 285 21.41 -10.98 -0.52
N LEU A 286 21.48 -10.23 -1.62
CA LEU A 286 21.20 -10.75 -2.96
C LEU A 286 22.17 -11.84 -3.36
N GLN A 287 23.46 -11.66 -3.08
CA GLN A 287 24.50 -12.61 -3.47
C GLN A 287 24.33 -13.96 -2.75
N LYS A 288 23.94 -13.92 -1.47
CA LYS A 288 23.62 -15.12 -0.72
C LYS A 288 22.37 -15.82 -1.24
N ALA A 289 21.32 -15.05 -1.54
CA ALA A 289 20.06 -15.60 -2.07
C ALA A 289 20.23 -16.29 -3.42
N LEU A 290 21.13 -15.78 -4.27
CA LEU A 290 21.36 -16.30 -5.63
C LEU A 290 22.50 -17.33 -5.74
N LYS A 291 23.24 -17.59 -4.66
CA LYS A 291 24.40 -18.49 -4.69
C LYS A 291 24.00 -19.92 -5.07
N GLY A 292 24.55 -20.45 -6.17
CA GLY A 292 24.26 -21.81 -6.65
C GLY A 292 23.09 -21.88 -7.63
N THR A 293 22.59 -20.73 -8.12
CA THR A 293 21.55 -20.65 -9.14
C THR A 293 22.07 -20.26 -10.52
N GLU A 294 23.38 -20.30 -10.71
CA GLU A 294 24.04 -19.89 -11.95
C GLU A 294 23.48 -20.65 -13.16
N GLY A 295 23.18 -19.92 -14.23
CA GLY A 295 22.64 -20.48 -15.47
C GLY A 295 21.17 -20.91 -15.42
N MET A 296 20.47 -20.69 -14.30
CA MET A 296 19.03 -20.96 -14.18
C MET A 296 18.19 -19.70 -14.49
N TYR A 297 16.97 -19.87 -14.95
CA TYR A 297 15.96 -18.82 -14.92
C TYR A 297 15.61 -18.49 -13.47
N LYS A 298 15.63 -17.21 -13.11
CA LYS A 298 15.50 -16.73 -11.72
C LYS A 298 14.29 -15.84 -11.53
N ILE A 299 13.48 -16.17 -10.54
CA ILE A 299 12.42 -15.30 -10.00
C ILE A 299 12.88 -14.86 -8.61
N LEU A 300 12.91 -13.55 -8.37
CA LEU A 300 13.31 -12.96 -7.10
C LEU A 300 12.11 -12.31 -6.41
N MET A 301 11.84 -12.68 -5.17
CA MET A 301 10.97 -11.93 -4.27
C MET A 301 11.79 -10.92 -3.47
N SER A 302 11.46 -9.65 -3.59
CA SER A 302 12.03 -8.56 -2.78
C SER A 302 10.96 -7.50 -2.52
N HIS A 303 10.69 -7.20 -1.26
CA HIS A 303 9.55 -6.36 -0.89
C HIS A 303 9.65 -4.94 -1.48
N ASP A 304 10.78 -4.24 -1.26
CA ASP A 304 10.98 -2.85 -1.67
C ASP A 304 11.44 -2.76 -3.13
N PRO A 305 10.71 -2.11 -4.05
CA PRO A 305 11.08 -1.99 -5.44
C PRO A 305 12.37 -1.17 -5.68
N THR A 306 12.80 -0.35 -4.72
CA THR A 306 14.05 0.40 -4.85
C THR A 306 15.30 -0.51 -4.89
N HIS A 307 15.17 -1.78 -4.49
CA HIS A 307 16.17 -2.80 -4.62
C HIS A 307 16.55 -3.06 -6.11
N TRP A 308 15.57 -2.90 -7.02
CA TRP A 308 15.71 -3.14 -8.45
C TRP A 308 16.90 -2.39 -9.06
N HIS A 309 16.86 -1.06 -9.08
CA HIS A 309 17.94 -0.24 -9.66
C HIS A 309 19.20 -0.20 -8.81
N ARG A 310 19.06 -0.37 -7.49
CA ARG A 310 20.19 -0.26 -6.58
C ARG A 310 21.14 -1.44 -6.69
N GLU A 311 20.61 -2.66 -6.87
CA GLU A 311 21.41 -3.87 -6.75
C GLU A 311 21.02 -4.94 -7.79
N VAL A 312 19.72 -5.22 -8.00
CA VAL A 312 19.28 -6.35 -8.81
C VAL A 312 19.68 -6.19 -10.28
N LEU A 313 19.40 -5.04 -10.90
CA LEU A 313 19.76 -4.75 -12.29
C LEU A 313 21.28 -4.77 -12.54
N PRO A 314 22.11 -4.06 -11.76
CA PRO A 314 23.53 -3.96 -12.04
C PRO A 314 24.33 -5.19 -11.62
N GLU A 315 23.85 -6.00 -10.66
CA GLU A 315 24.65 -7.03 -9.99
C GLU A 315 24.12 -8.46 -10.18
N SER A 316 23.03 -8.65 -10.94
CA SER A 316 22.44 -9.98 -11.12
C SER A 316 21.90 -10.22 -12.52
N ASP A 317 21.60 -11.50 -12.80
CA ASP A 317 20.95 -12.00 -14.01
C ASP A 317 19.50 -12.50 -13.70
N VAL A 318 18.82 -11.88 -12.73
CA VAL A 318 17.43 -12.19 -12.38
C VAL A 318 16.50 -11.78 -13.52
N GLN A 319 15.70 -12.70 -14.04
CA GLN A 319 14.77 -12.40 -15.13
C GLN A 319 13.50 -11.72 -14.67
N LEU A 320 13.00 -12.06 -13.47
CA LEU A 320 11.79 -11.46 -12.91
C LEU A 320 11.97 -11.16 -11.43
N MET A 321 11.82 -9.89 -11.06
CA MET A 321 11.67 -9.46 -9.67
C MET A 321 10.19 -9.16 -9.37
N LEU A 322 9.70 -9.60 -8.22
CA LEU A 322 8.35 -9.33 -7.71
C LEU A 322 8.44 -8.53 -6.41
N SER A 323 7.78 -7.39 -6.37
CA SER A 323 7.81 -6.45 -5.23
C SER A 323 6.42 -6.00 -4.80
N GLY A 324 6.35 -5.34 -3.64
CA GLY A 324 5.17 -4.68 -3.07
C GLY A 324 5.46 -3.25 -2.61
N HIS A 325 5.21 -2.97 -1.32
CA HIS A 325 5.65 -1.81 -0.55
C HIS A 325 4.96 -0.47 -0.85
N THR A 326 4.74 -0.12 -2.11
CA THR A 326 4.33 1.24 -2.48
C THR A 326 2.86 1.56 -2.21
N HIS A 327 2.01 0.53 -2.18
CA HIS A 327 0.54 0.65 -2.17
C HIS A 327 -0.04 1.62 -3.20
N GLU A 328 0.78 2.11 -4.15
CA GLU A 328 0.48 3.28 -4.98
C GLU A 328 0.01 4.48 -4.13
N MET A 329 0.56 4.60 -2.89
CA MET A 329 0.11 5.51 -1.84
C MET A 329 -1.41 5.48 -1.59
N GLN A 330 -2.06 4.33 -1.87
CA GLN A 330 -3.51 4.10 -1.72
C GLN A 330 -4.40 5.08 -2.51
N PHE A 331 -3.81 5.83 -3.44
CA PHE A 331 -4.49 6.84 -4.23
C PHE A 331 -4.04 6.82 -5.69
N SER A 332 -4.99 6.66 -6.60
CA SER A 332 -4.80 6.80 -8.04
C SER A 332 -6.04 7.45 -8.67
N LEU A 333 -5.84 8.50 -9.44
CA LEU A 333 -6.92 9.20 -10.12
C LEU A 333 -6.53 9.41 -11.59
N PHE A 334 -7.28 8.82 -12.51
CA PHE A 334 -6.99 8.85 -13.95
C PHE A 334 -5.54 8.42 -14.28
N GLY A 335 -5.02 7.41 -13.61
CA GLY A 335 -3.65 6.92 -13.78
C GLY A 335 -2.55 7.79 -13.15
N PHE A 336 -2.94 8.83 -12.41
CA PHE A 336 -2.01 9.62 -11.63
C PHE A 336 -2.01 9.17 -10.17
N SER A 337 -0.84 8.80 -9.67
CA SER A 337 -0.59 8.58 -8.24
C SER A 337 0.55 9.46 -7.75
N PRO A 338 0.49 10.00 -6.51
CA PRO A 338 1.62 10.70 -5.91
C PRO A 338 2.82 9.77 -5.63
N ALA A 339 2.62 8.46 -5.62
CA ALA A 339 3.68 7.46 -5.43
C ALA A 339 4.84 7.66 -6.44
N LYS A 340 4.54 8.05 -7.67
CA LYS A 340 5.55 8.29 -8.73
C LYS A 340 6.60 9.35 -8.39
N PHE A 341 6.34 10.22 -7.42
CA PHE A 341 7.33 11.22 -6.98
C PHE A 341 8.31 10.69 -5.93
N VAL A 342 8.00 9.52 -5.37
CA VAL A 342 8.81 8.87 -4.33
C VAL A 342 9.44 7.59 -4.87
N TYR A 343 8.67 6.82 -5.63
CA TYR A 343 9.06 5.56 -6.24
C TYR A 343 8.91 5.65 -7.75
N PRO A 344 10.00 5.67 -8.53
CA PRO A 344 9.92 5.58 -10.00
C PRO A 344 9.12 4.35 -10.44
N GLU A 345 9.42 3.19 -9.85
CA GLU A 345 8.69 1.94 -10.00
C GLU A 345 7.67 1.80 -8.86
N HIS A 346 6.41 2.19 -9.11
CA HIS A 346 5.40 2.24 -8.04
C HIS A 346 4.17 1.36 -8.27
N ASN A 347 3.93 0.88 -9.49
CA ASN A 347 2.79 0.03 -9.83
C ASN A 347 2.98 -0.64 -11.20
N GLY A 348 2.83 -1.95 -11.27
CA GLY A 348 2.78 -2.71 -12.50
C GLY A 348 4.13 -3.18 -13.02
N LEU A 349 4.18 -3.48 -14.31
CA LEU A 349 5.32 -4.11 -14.98
C LEU A 349 6.30 -3.05 -15.53
N TYR A 350 7.57 -3.23 -15.20
CA TYR A 350 8.71 -2.50 -15.74
C TYR A 350 9.67 -3.50 -16.39
N GLN A 351 10.38 -3.10 -17.43
CA GLN A 351 11.30 -3.96 -18.14
C GLN A 351 12.54 -3.20 -18.58
N GLU A 352 13.71 -3.74 -18.28
CA GLU A 352 15.01 -3.27 -18.75
C GLU A 352 15.82 -4.43 -19.31
N GLY A 353 16.06 -4.40 -20.62
CA GLY A 353 16.71 -5.51 -21.32
C GLY A 353 15.92 -6.80 -21.21
N LYS A 354 16.52 -7.84 -20.60
CA LYS A 354 15.90 -9.13 -20.36
C LYS A 354 15.32 -9.28 -18.96
N GLN A 355 15.47 -8.28 -18.12
CA GLN A 355 15.02 -8.29 -16.74
C GLN A 355 13.70 -7.54 -16.60
N SER A 356 12.82 -8.05 -15.77
CA SER A 356 11.51 -7.46 -15.50
C SER A 356 11.28 -7.30 -14.00
N LEU A 357 10.61 -6.21 -13.63
CA LEU A 357 10.10 -5.97 -12.28
C LEU A 357 8.58 -5.82 -12.34
N PHE A 358 7.86 -6.52 -11.47
CA PHE A 358 6.46 -6.22 -11.23
C PHE A 358 6.29 -5.69 -9.81
N VAL A 359 5.66 -4.52 -9.69
CA VAL A 359 5.32 -3.92 -8.40
C VAL A 359 3.81 -4.08 -8.16
N ASN A 360 3.46 -4.93 -7.19
CA ASN A 360 2.11 -5.15 -6.70
C ASN A 360 1.74 -4.06 -5.69
N ILE A 361 0.55 -3.50 -5.81
CA ILE A 361 0.11 -2.41 -4.91
C ILE A 361 -0.57 -2.90 -3.63
N GLY A 362 -0.52 -4.19 -3.38
CA GLY A 362 -0.90 -4.81 -2.11
C GLY A 362 -2.40 -5.03 -1.90
N LEU A 363 -2.71 -5.93 -0.97
CA LEU A 363 -4.09 -6.29 -0.58
C LEU A 363 -4.64 -5.36 0.50
N GLY A 364 -3.82 -5.01 1.48
CA GLY A 364 -4.21 -4.25 2.67
C GLY A 364 -4.18 -2.74 2.47
N TYR A 365 -4.20 -2.05 3.56
CA TYR A 365 -4.04 -0.60 3.63
C TYR A 365 -3.32 -0.23 4.93
N LEU A 366 -2.69 0.95 4.93
CA LEU A 366 -1.91 1.42 6.06
C LEU A 366 -2.20 2.90 6.33
N MET A 367 -2.25 3.30 7.60
CA MET A 367 -2.42 4.68 8.07
C MET A 367 -3.75 5.33 7.64
N PHE A 368 -4.05 5.41 6.34
CA PHE A 368 -5.34 5.90 5.82
C PHE A 368 -6.26 4.70 5.57
N PRO A 369 -7.39 4.54 6.31
CA PRO A 369 -8.23 3.36 6.20
C PRO A 369 -9.13 3.42 4.97
N MET A 370 -8.53 3.68 3.81
CA MET A 370 -9.21 3.81 2.52
C MET A 370 -8.26 3.51 1.36
N ARG A 371 -8.86 3.13 0.22
CA ARG A 371 -8.19 3.11 -1.09
C ARG A 371 -9.04 3.85 -2.11
N LEU A 372 -8.43 4.70 -2.90
CA LEU A 372 -9.09 5.57 -3.88
C LEU A 372 -8.44 5.38 -5.25
N GLY A 373 -9.04 4.55 -6.12
CA GLY A 373 -8.51 4.24 -7.44
C GLY A 373 -7.31 3.29 -7.47
N ALA A 374 -6.52 3.25 -6.41
CA ALA A 374 -5.47 2.25 -6.18
C ALA A 374 -6.08 1.04 -5.44
N TRP A 375 -6.93 0.28 -6.15
CA TRP A 375 -7.70 -0.81 -5.55
C TRP A 375 -6.79 -1.97 -5.11
N PRO A 376 -7.15 -2.73 -4.06
CA PRO A 376 -6.39 -3.91 -3.63
C PRO A 376 -6.17 -4.88 -4.79
N GLU A 377 -4.94 -5.38 -4.95
CA GLU A 377 -4.51 -6.13 -6.12
C GLU A 377 -4.09 -7.57 -5.79
N ILE A 378 -4.57 -8.50 -6.59
CA ILE A 378 -4.09 -9.87 -6.69
C ILE A 378 -3.49 -10.02 -8.09
N LEU A 379 -2.18 -10.20 -8.19
CA LEU A 379 -1.55 -10.49 -9.48
C LEU A 379 -1.71 -11.95 -9.83
N SER A 380 -2.23 -12.24 -11.01
CA SER A 380 -2.23 -13.55 -11.64
C SER A 380 -1.31 -13.50 -12.85
N LEU A 381 -0.11 -14.04 -12.71
CA LEU A 381 0.94 -13.98 -13.70
C LEU A 381 1.08 -15.33 -14.39
N ILE A 382 1.10 -15.32 -15.72
CA ILE A 382 1.34 -16.49 -16.56
C ILE A 382 2.68 -16.31 -17.26
N HIS A 383 3.59 -17.26 -17.11
CA HIS A 383 4.84 -17.32 -17.86
C HIS A 383 4.64 -17.98 -19.21
N ILE A 384 5.25 -17.40 -20.25
CA ILE A 384 5.23 -17.94 -21.62
C ILE A 384 6.68 -17.94 -22.15
N SER A 385 7.11 -19.07 -22.67
CA SER A 385 8.39 -19.26 -23.34
C SER A 385 8.36 -18.86 -24.82
#